data_2032f4eb8d87d0f1f449d48cd77b52f6
#
_entry.id   2032f4eb8d87d0f1f449d48cd77b52f6
#
_cell.length_a   1.000
_cell.length_b   1.000
_cell.length_c   1.000
_cell.angle_alpha   90.00
_cell.angle_beta   90.00
_cell.angle_gamma   90.00
#
_symmetry.space_group_name_H-M   'P 1'
#
loop_
_entity.id
_entity.type
_entity.pdbx_description
1 polymer ?
#
loop_
_entity_poly.entity_id
_entity_poly.type
_entity_poly.pdbx_seq_one_letter_code
_entity_poly.pdbx_strand_id
1 'polypeptide(L)'
;VPSFDGSPLDVDVTRPMPGTGNSHPLIVLLHGFGNDKHEWESITDAADGADKYHWNSHWFAAHGYYVLTYTARGFRDTGPRASYQPATPAGVAPTCLPPGGSACPPTGTIRVKNKDVEIRDTQWVAGLTALAYPDINRDQVAVSGGSYGGGESWLQAAAQAGSEYWSDWPGLPRLRMQVAVPRYPWTDLAYALMPNGHPGGASRTPAGQPYQGTDLYSSAQGAPGTLGVGNPIGVAKSSYIGGLYSLGTANGVFDEGTPSPQSNGPEPFTAWLGRVDAGEPYSTPDRVDDPTMAQVRTAFSGWHSAYYQPGWRVGRDAGRTPAIFSISGWTDDLFPPLESFRMFTYLKSLDRDWPIAVVVGDIGHARAQNPPGVWQAINQRAWLFLQANITGSRPGRTTVSSYPTRCTGSATAADAISADSPADLAKGTLTVDFHDSVLLPPSSGAADPDAAASDAVAGGTITSTSAGCRTSARLTTAPVDGYTAVSQPLPTEQTLVGIGHAQARYAATPGTPTAVLAARLWDVAPDGVAVLVSRGVYRFDFTGYDARSGVVQVPFYGNHWTFPAGHRLRLDLAQVDQPTYRPPNPAVTATLDLSATRLVLPLRSAADTTIR
;
A
#
# COMPACT_ATOMS: atom_id res chain seq x y z
N VAL A 1 -27.52 7.88 -8.17
CA VAL A 1 -27.75 7.27 -9.50
C VAL A 1 -27.63 5.75 -9.41
N PRO A 2 -28.36 4.98 -10.23
CA PRO A 2 -28.17 3.53 -10.27
C PRO A 2 -26.84 3.17 -10.94
N SER A 3 -26.14 2.18 -10.40
CA SER A 3 -25.00 1.56 -11.04
C SER A 3 -25.41 0.62 -12.18
N PHE A 4 -24.45 0.00 -12.84
CA PHE A 4 -24.68 -0.92 -13.97
C PHE A 4 -25.53 -2.17 -13.60
N ASP A 5 -25.56 -2.53 -12.31
CA ASP A 5 -26.33 -3.65 -11.76
C ASP A 5 -27.61 -3.18 -11.02
N GLY A 6 -27.93 -1.89 -11.06
CA GLY A 6 -29.06 -1.28 -10.39
C GLY A 6 -28.82 -0.87 -8.93
N SER A 7 -27.64 -1.16 -8.36
CA SER A 7 -27.30 -0.70 -7.01
C SER A 7 -27.24 0.84 -6.98
N PRO A 8 -27.91 1.50 -6.04
CA PRO A 8 -27.87 2.95 -5.97
C PRO A 8 -26.50 3.43 -5.48
N LEU A 9 -25.96 4.47 -6.13
CA LEU A 9 -24.72 5.13 -5.75
C LEU A 9 -24.98 6.60 -5.49
N ASP A 10 -24.33 7.14 -4.48
CA ASP A 10 -24.36 8.54 -4.10
C ASP A 10 -23.20 9.28 -4.77
N VAL A 11 -23.51 10.25 -5.67
CA VAL A 11 -22.57 10.81 -6.64
C VAL A 11 -22.67 12.31 -6.65
N ASP A 12 -21.51 12.99 -6.59
CA ASP A 12 -21.38 14.41 -6.81
C ASP A 12 -20.53 14.72 -8.05
N VAL A 13 -20.88 15.81 -8.76
CA VAL A 13 -20.11 16.30 -9.90
C VAL A 13 -19.82 17.78 -9.71
N THR A 14 -18.56 18.13 -9.51
CA THR A 14 -18.11 19.52 -9.50
C THR A 14 -17.78 19.94 -10.93
N ARG A 15 -18.40 21.02 -11.39
CA ARG A 15 -18.23 21.52 -12.77
C ARG A 15 -17.03 22.46 -12.88
N PRO A 16 -16.41 22.55 -14.06
CA PRO A 16 -15.35 23.52 -14.33
C PRO A 16 -15.82 24.95 -14.02
N MET A 17 -14.92 25.78 -13.52
CA MET A 17 -15.23 27.19 -13.29
C MET A 17 -15.46 27.92 -14.61
N PRO A 18 -16.34 28.93 -14.63
CA PRO A 18 -16.58 29.73 -15.83
C PRO A 18 -15.30 30.33 -16.43
N GLY A 19 -15.19 30.31 -17.74
CA GLY A 19 -14.04 30.87 -18.46
C GLY A 19 -12.87 29.91 -18.70
N THR A 20 -13.00 28.64 -18.29
CA THR A 20 -11.94 27.62 -18.45
C THR A 20 -11.95 26.88 -19.80
N GLY A 21 -12.84 27.25 -20.72
CA GLY A 21 -12.92 26.68 -22.08
C GLY A 21 -14.27 26.02 -22.40
N ASN A 22 -14.34 25.29 -23.51
CA ASN A 22 -15.57 24.63 -24.01
C ASN A 22 -15.42 23.11 -24.14
N SER A 23 -14.27 22.53 -23.75
CA SER A 23 -14.02 21.10 -23.74
C SER A 23 -13.14 20.82 -22.52
N HIS A 24 -13.59 19.93 -21.67
CA HIS A 24 -13.06 19.76 -20.33
C HIS A 24 -12.61 18.33 -20.05
N PRO A 25 -11.44 18.11 -19.47
CA PRO A 25 -11.07 16.78 -18.97
C PRO A 25 -11.95 16.39 -17.77
N LEU A 26 -12.07 15.08 -17.55
CA LEU A 26 -12.72 14.50 -16.37
C LEU A 26 -11.66 13.93 -15.43
N ILE A 27 -11.76 14.24 -14.14
CA ILE A 27 -11.04 13.51 -13.09
C ILE A 27 -12.03 12.83 -12.15
N VAL A 28 -11.78 11.56 -11.83
CA VAL A 28 -12.49 10.81 -10.79
C VAL A 28 -11.62 10.78 -9.54
N LEU A 29 -12.12 11.29 -8.42
CA LEU A 29 -11.45 11.26 -7.13
C LEU A 29 -12.12 10.25 -6.22
N LEU A 30 -11.35 9.24 -5.81
CA LEU A 30 -11.79 8.05 -5.11
C LEU A 30 -11.42 8.11 -3.64
N HIS A 31 -12.39 7.91 -2.76
CA HIS A 31 -12.18 7.99 -1.31
C HIS A 31 -11.43 6.79 -0.73
N GLY A 32 -10.82 6.97 0.47
CA GLY A 32 -10.19 5.95 1.29
C GLY A 32 -11.21 5.05 1.98
N PHE A 33 -10.76 3.92 2.53
CA PHE A 33 -11.62 2.97 3.22
C PHE A 33 -12.30 3.59 4.44
N GLY A 34 -13.60 3.42 4.54
CA GLY A 34 -14.42 3.98 5.63
C GLY A 34 -14.78 5.46 5.45
N ASN A 35 -14.34 6.10 4.39
CA ASN A 35 -14.72 7.46 3.98
C ASN A 35 -15.87 7.43 2.94
N ASP A 36 -16.17 8.58 2.37
CA ASP A 36 -17.23 8.81 1.41
C ASP A 36 -16.82 9.82 0.33
N LYS A 37 -17.74 10.22 -0.55
CA LYS A 37 -17.51 11.15 -1.66
C LYS A 37 -16.91 12.50 -1.24
N HIS A 38 -17.15 12.94 -0.01
CA HIS A 38 -16.71 14.26 0.49
C HIS A 38 -15.22 14.31 0.85
N GLU A 39 -14.51 13.18 0.82
CA GLU A 39 -13.08 13.16 1.18
C GLU A 39 -12.23 14.12 0.35
N TRP A 40 -12.53 14.24 -0.95
CA TRP A 40 -11.77 15.08 -1.90
C TRP A 40 -12.48 16.37 -2.28
N GLU A 41 -13.63 16.64 -1.70
CA GLU A 41 -14.39 17.85 -1.96
C GLU A 41 -13.88 19.03 -1.14
N SER A 42 -13.86 20.20 -1.74
CA SER A 42 -13.44 21.44 -1.09
C SER A 42 -14.02 22.65 -1.79
N ILE A 43 -14.12 23.77 -1.08
CA ILE A 43 -14.44 25.10 -1.62
C ILE A 43 -13.20 25.99 -1.73
N THR A 44 -12.01 25.47 -1.39
CA THR A 44 -10.73 26.19 -1.43
C THR A 44 -9.63 25.29 -2.01
N ASP A 45 -8.51 25.87 -2.39
CA ASP A 45 -7.31 25.12 -2.82
C ASP A 45 -6.70 24.26 -1.70
N ALA A 46 -6.85 24.71 -0.45
CA ALA A 46 -6.56 23.91 0.74
C ALA A 46 -7.80 23.11 1.13
N ALA A 47 -7.60 21.88 1.59
CA ALA A 47 -8.65 21.01 2.10
C ALA A 47 -8.24 20.41 3.44
N ASP A 48 -9.10 19.57 4.02
CA ASP A 48 -8.87 18.90 5.30
C ASP A 48 -7.75 17.86 5.17
N GLY A 49 -6.52 18.28 5.21
CA GLY A 49 -5.36 17.43 5.14
C GLY A 49 -4.31 17.89 4.12
N ALA A 50 -3.05 17.68 4.46
CA ALA A 50 -1.91 18.11 3.65
C ALA A 50 -1.89 17.44 2.27
N ASP A 51 -2.37 16.21 2.17
CA ASP A 51 -2.46 15.42 0.95
C ASP A 51 -3.47 15.98 -0.06
N LYS A 52 -4.42 16.81 0.39
CA LYS A 52 -5.49 17.39 -0.44
C LYS A 52 -5.18 18.81 -0.93
N TYR A 53 -4.09 19.42 -0.45
CA TYR A 53 -3.65 20.74 -0.90
C TYR A 53 -3.32 20.71 -2.39
N HIS A 54 -3.97 21.55 -3.19
CA HIS A 54 -3.90 21.56 -4.67
C HIS A 54 -4.21 20.19 -5.30
N TRP A 55 -5.05 19.38 -4.62
CA TRP A 55 -5.48 18.05 -5.09
C TRP A 55 -6.89 17.74 -4.56
N ASN A 56 -7.86 18.55 -4.94
CA ASN A 56 -9.25 18.46 -4.48
C ASN A 56 -10.23 19.00 -5.55
N SER A 57 -11.53 18.88 -5.32
CA SER A 57 -12.54 19.27 -6.29
C SER A 57 -12.46 20.74 -6.70
N HIS A 58 -12.17 21.65 -5.77
CA HIS A 58 -12.02 23.08 -6.04
C HIS A 58 -10.84 23.37 -6.97
N TRP A 59 -9.66 22.81 -6.64
CA TRP A 59 -8.44 22.95 -7.44
C TRP A 59 -8.65 22.51 -8.89
N PHE A 60 -9.19 21.30 -9.09
CA PHE A 60 -9.41 20.76 -10.42
C PHE A 60 -10.46 21.56 -11.20
N ALA A 61 -11.56 21.97 -10.56
CA ALA A 61 -12.58 22.79 -11.20
C ALA A 61 -12.04 24.16 -11.64
N ALA A 62 -11.18 24.79 -10.83
CA ALA A 62 -10.50 26.03 -11.16
C ALA A 62 -9.54 25.89 -12.36
N HIS A 63 -9.07 24.66 -12.61
CA HIS A 63 -8.20 24.34 -13.75
C HIS A 63 -8.95 23.70 -14.92
N GLY A 64 -10.27 23.82 -14.95
CA GLY A 64 -11.09 23.43 -16.10
C GLY A 64 -11.51 21.97 -16.15
N TYR A 65 -11.39 21.21 -15.07
CA TYR A 65 -11.81 19.81 -14.98
C TYR A 65 -13.25 19.67 -14.49
N TYR A 66 -13.98 18.71 -15.02
CA TYR A 66 -15.05 18.08 -14.29
C TYR A 66 -14.46 17.18 -13.22
N VAL A 67 -15.01 17.22 -12.01
CA VAL A 67 -14.58 16.34 -10.92
C VAL A 67 -15.75 15.45 -10.51
N LEU A 68 -15.56 14.16 -10.61
CA LEU A 68 -16.51 13.15 -10.18
C LEU A 68 -16.05 12.55 -8.84
N THR A 69 -16.89 12.63 -7.83
CA THR A 69 -16.76 11.95 -6.55
C THR A 69 -17.99 11.09 -6.30
N TYR A 70 -17.83 9.95 -5.65
CA TYR A 70 -18.96 9.13 -5.25
C TYR A 70 -18.62 8.28 -4.03
N THR A 71 -19.63 7.95 -3.22
CA THR A 71 -19.48 7.02 -2.12
C THR A 71 -19.54 5.59 -2.67
N ALA A 72 -18.45 4.84 -2.51
CA ALA A 72 -18.37 3.46 -2.97
C ALA A 72 -19.43 2.60 -2.29
N ARG A 73 -19.99 1.64 -3.03
CA ARG A 73 -21.03 0.73 -2.49
C ARG A 73 -20.61 0.11 -1.17
N GLY A 74 -21.57 -0.10 -0.31
CA GLY A 74 -21.40 -0.66 1.02
C GLY A 74 -20.99 0.35 2.08
N PHE A 75 -20.53 1.55 1.75
CA PHE A 75 -20.24 2.62 2.70
C PHE A 75 -21.41 3.58 2.86
N ARG A 76 -21.39 4.31 4.00
CA ARG A 76 -22.33 5.37 4.32
C ARG A 76 -21.74 6.69 3.89
N ASP A 77 -22.58 7.58 3.41
CA ASP A 77 -22.26 9.00 3.39
C ASP A 77 -22.35 9.55 4.82
N THR A 78 -21.25 10.09 5.33
CA THR A 78 -21.15 10.65 6.68
C THR A 78 -21.47 12.14 6.73
N GLY A 79 -21.84 12.71 5.57
CA GLY A 79 -22.16 14.11 5.40
C GLY A 79 -20.95 15.00 5.05
N PRO A 80 -21.19 16.24 4.61
CA PRO A 80 -20.12 17.13 4.18
C PRO A 80 -19.19 17.49 5.33
N ARG A 81 -17.90 17.53 5.04
CA ARG A 81 -16.89 18.01 6.00
C ARG A 81 -17.04 19.49 6.26
N ALA A 82 -16.48 19.97 7.39
CA ALA A 82 -16.56 21.39 7.79
C ALA A 82 -16.03 22.36 6.72
N SER A 83 -15.07 21.90 5.88
CA SER A 83 -14.49 22.67 4.79
C SER A 83 -15.32 22.68 3.50
N TYR A 84 -16.43 21.93 3.46
CA TYR A 84 -17.29 21.82 2.27
C TYR A 84 -18.76 21.95 2.65
N GLN A 85 -19.43 22.95 2.07
CA GLN A 85 -20.88 23.09 2.13
C GLN A 85 -21.40 22.96 0.69
N PRO A 86 -22.02 21.85 0.31
CA PRO A 86 -22.56 21.70 -1.05
C PRO A 86 -23.60 22.78 -1.29
N ALA A 87 -23.47 23.49 -2.41
CA ALA A 87 -24.56 24.31 -2.91
C ALA A 87 -25.68 23.37 -3.33
N THR A 88 -26.68 23.19 -2.48
CA THR A 88 -27.89 22.47 -2.86
C THR A 88 -28.55 23.24 -4.00
N PRO A 89 -28.69 22.67 -5.21
CA PRO A 89 -29.46 23.34 -6.28
C PRO A 89 -30.86 23.65 -5.74
N ALA A 90 -31.33 24.86 -5.98
CA ALA A 90 -32.66 25.28 -5.54
C ALA A 90 -33.71 24.25 -6.05
N GLY A 91 -34.41 23.58 -5.12
CA GLY A 91 -35.48 22.64 -5.43
C GLY A 91 -35.09 21.15 -5.41
N VAL A 92 -33.83 20.80 -5.18
CA VAL A 92 -33.42 19.40 -4.94
C VAL A 92 -33.17 19.24 -3.45
N ALA A 93 -34.08 18.56 -2.74
CA ALA A 93 -33.80 18.12 -1.38
C ALA A 93 -32.68 17.07 -1.46
N PRO A 94 -31.63 17.13 -0.60
CA PRO A 94 -30.70 16.03 -0.46
C PRO A 94 -31.50 14.80 -0.07
N THR A 95 -31.49 13.78 -0.90
CA THR A 95 -32.37 12.61 -0.74
C THR A 95 -32.03 11.76 0.47
N CYS A 96 -30.95 12.06 1.16
CA CYS A 96 -30.53 11.31 2.35
C CYS A 96 -29.93 12.14 3.50
N LEU A 97 -30.08 13.43 3.56
CA LEU A 97 -29.76 14.19 4.77
C LEU A 97 -31.05 14.40 5.56
N PRO A 98 -31.36 13.61 6.59
CA PRO A 98 -32.42 13.98 7.50
C PRO A 98 -32.04 15.29 8.19
N PRO A 99 -33.02 16.12 8.55
CA PRO A 99 -32.76 17.28 9.38
C PRO A 99 -32.10 16.83 10.68
N GLY A 100 -30.83 17.13 10.88
CA GLY A 100 -30.08 16.74 12.05
C GLY A 100 -28.81 15.92 11.80
N GLY A 101 -28.41 15.68 10.54
CA GLY A 101 -27.05 15.20 10.24
C GLY A 101 -26.79 13.72 10.45
N SER A 102 -27.80 12.86 10.37
CA SER A 102 -27.56 11.40 10.35
C SER A 102 -27.15 10.96 8.96
N ALA A 103 -26.08 10.14 8.93
CA ALA A 103 -25.52 9.54 7.74
C ALA A 103 -26.57 8.81 6.87
N CYS A 104 -26.43 8.90 5.56
CA CYS A 104 -27.20 8.08 4.64
C CYS A 104 -26.91 6.60 4.88
N PRO A 105 -27.92 5.69 4.78
CA PRO A 105 -27.67 4.27 4.91
C PRO A 105 -26.74 3.78 3.80
N PRO A 106 -25.91 2.76 4.05
CA PRO A 106 -25.06 2.19 3.02
C PRO A 106 -25.92 1.55 1.92
N THR A 107 -25.45 1.64 0.69
CA THR A 107 -26.09 1.04 -0.48
C THR A 107 -25.24 -0.10 -0.99
N GLY A 108 -25.79 -1.30 -1.10
CA GLY A 108 -25.03 -2.50 -1.45
C GLY A 108 -24.07 -2.95 -0.34
N THR A 109 -23.01 -3.66 -0.72
CA THR A 109 -22.02 -4.23 0.21
C THR A 109 -20.60 -3.91 -0.21
N ILE A 110 -19.69 -3.77 0.77
CA ILE A 110 -18.26 -3.58 0.57
C ILE A 110 -17.67 -4.87 0.00
N ARG A 111 -17.05 -4.79 -1.18
CA ARG A 111 -16.32 -5.88 -1.83
C ARG A 111 -14.85 -5.54 -2.08
N VAL A 112 -14.32 -4.62 -1.31
CA VAL A 112 -12.88 -4.24 -1.23
C VAL A 112 -12.26 -3.97 -2.61
N LYS A 113 -12.94 -3.19 -3.46
CA LYS A 113 -12.52 -2.85 -4.84
C LYS A 113 -12.39 -4.07 -5.75
N ASN A 114 -13.41 -4.93 -5.73
CA ASN A 114 -13.52 -6.03 -6.68
C ASN A 114 -13.60 -5.51 -8.12
N LYS A 115 -12.73 -6.05 -9.00
CA LYS A 115 -12.59 -5.60 -10.40
C LYS A 115 -13.87 -5.74 -11.24
N ASP A 116 -14.75 -6.70 -10.88
CA ASP A 116 -15.96 -6.98 -11.62
C ASP A 116 -17.20 -6.27 -11.04
N VAL A 117 -17.04 -5.58 -9.92
CA VAL A 117 -18.11 -4.87 -9.22
C VAL A 117 -17.75 -3.39 -9.04
N GLU A 118 -16.96 -3.03 -8.02
CA GLU A 118 -16.69 -1.62 -7.67
C GLU A 118 -15.86 -0.87 -8.71
N ILE A 119 -14.94 -1.58 -9.37
CA ILE A 119 -14.16 -0.98 -10.48
C ILE A 119 -15.10 -0.62 -11.65
N ARG A 120 -16.12 -1.43 -11.89
CA ARG A 120 -17.12 -1.17 -12.92
C ARG A 120 -18.12 -0.09 -12.54
N ASP A 121 -18.39 0.11 -11.24
CA ASP A 121 -19.19 1.25 -10.77
C ASP A 121 -18.58 2.57 -11.23
N THR A 122 -17.28 2.75 -10.99
CA THR A 122 -16.56 3.96 -11.38
C THR A 122 -16.65 4.21 -12.89
N GLN A 123 -16.45 3.17 -13.69
CA GLN A 123 -16.55 3.27 -15.16
C GLN A 123 -17.97 3.63 -15.60
N TRP A 124 -18.98 3.05 -14.96
CA TRP A 124 -20.38 3.32 -15.24
C TRP A 124 -20.79 4.74 -14.89
N VAL A 125 -20.49 5.21 -13.65
CA VAL A 125 -20.87 6.57 -13.23
C VAL A 125 -20.10 7.63 -14.01
N ALA A 126 -18.85 7.37 -14.43
CA ALA A 126 -18.14 8.26 -15.34
C ALA A 126 -18.81 8.35 -16.72
N GLY A 127 -19.30 7.23 -17.25
CA GLY A 127 -20.08 7.21 -18.49
C GLY A 127 -21.39 7.99 -18.37
N LEU A 128 -22.13 7.85 -17.27
CA LEU A 128 -23.33 8.66 -16.98
C LEU A 128 -23.00 10.14 -16.86
N THR A 129 -21.89 10.49 -16.22
CA THR A 129 -21.41 11.87 -16.09
C THR A 129 -21.11 12.45 -17.47
N ALA A 130 -20.41 11.73 -18.34
CA ALA A 130 -20.12 12.19 -19.69
C ALA A 130 -21.35 12.26 -20.60
N LEU A 131 -22.41 11.50 -20.30
CA LEU A 131 -23.71 11.63 -20.97
C LEU A 131 -24.43 12.91 -20.53
N ALA A 132 -24.40 13.19 -19.22
CA ALA A 132 -25.05 14.38 -18.65
C ALA A 132 -24.32 15.70 -19.01
N TYR A 133 -23.00 15.65 -19.23
CA TYR A 133 -22.16 16.79 -19.56
C TYR A 133 -21.39 16.54 -20.87
N PRO A 134 -21.99 16.86 -22.04
CA PRO A 134 -21.43 16.52 -23.36
C PRO A 134 -20.14 17.26 -23.73
N ASP A 135 -19.77 18.31 -23.00
CA ASP A 135 -18.52 19.07 -23.12
C ASP A 135 -17.33 18.39 -22.40
N ILE A 136 -17.56 17.26 -21.73
CA ILE A 136 -16.46 16.39 -21.25
C ILE A 136 -15.70 15.80 -22.44
N ASN A 137 -14.38 16.00 -22.44
CA ASN A 137 -13.49 15.36 -23.41
C ASN A 137 -13.32 13.87 -23.06
N ARG A 138 -13.88 13.01 -23.90
CA ARG A 138 -13.97 11.57 -23.67
C ARG A 138 -12.62 10.84 -23.72
N ASP A 139 -11.62 11.47 -24.30
CA ASP A 139 -10.25 10.96 -24.41
C ASP A 139 -9.30 11.59 -23.37
N GLN A 140 -9.82 12.37 -22.43
CA GLN A 140 -9.06 13.07 -21.38
C GLN A 140 -9.64 12.77 -20.00
N VAL A 141 -9.53 11.49 -19.59
CA VAL A 141 -10.00 11.05 -18.28
C VAL A 141 -8.80 10.69 -17.39
N ALA A 142 -8.86 11.12 -16.13
CA ALA A 142 -7.91 10.77 -15.09
C ALA A 142 -8.63 10.15 -13.88
N VAL A 143 -7.91 9.31 -13.13
CA VAL A 143 -8.38 8.70 -11.88
C VAL A 143 -7.34 8.90 -10.79
N SER A 144 -7.76 9.29 -9.60
CA SER A 144 -6.87 9.39 -8.43
C SER A 144 -7.62 9.05 -7.15
N GLY A 145 -6.92 8.53 -6.16
CA GLY A 145 -7.45 8.26 -4.84
C GLY A 145 -6.40 7.81 -3.87
N GLY A 146 -6.68 7.93 -2.57
CA GLY A 146 -5.80 7.51 -1.49
C GLY A 146 -6.21 6.15 -0.91
N SER A 147 -5.25 5.34 -0.47
CA SER A 147 -5.52 4.07 0.21
C SER A 147 -6.44 3.15 -0.59
N TYR A 148 -7.69 2.99 -0.17
CA TYR A 148 -8.75 2.26 -0.86
C TYR A 148 -8.94 2.76 -2.31
N GLY A 149 -9.01 4.08 -2.49
CA GLY A 149 -9.02 4.71 -3.80
C GLY A 149 -7.70 4.58 -4.56
N GLY A 150 -6.59 4.40 -3.84
CA GLY A 150 -5.27 4.17 -4.44
C GLY A 150 -5.16 2.79 -5.09
N GLY A 151 -5.61 1.73 -4.40
CA GLY A 151 -5.72 0.38 -4.96
C GLY A 151 -6.66 0.35 -6.17
N GLU A 152 -7.80 1.02 -6.06
CA GLU A 152 -8.71 1.19 -7.19
C GLU A 152 -8.06 1.89 -8.38
N SER A 153 -7.32 2.98 -8.15
CA SER A 153 -6.65 3.72 -9.23
C SER A 153 -5.71 2.83 -10.04
N TRP A 154 -5.03 1.88 -9.41
CA TRP A 154 -4.22 0.87 -10.09
C TRP A 154 -5.05 -0.13 -10.88
N LEU A 155 -6.18 -0.60 -10.34
CA LEU A 155 -7.09 -1.51 -11.04
C LEU A 155 -7.77 -0.83 -12.23
N GLN A 156 -8.12 0.45 -12.13
CA GLN A 156 -8.63 1.25 -13.24
C GLN A 156 -7.59 1.39 -14.37
N ALA A 157 -6.31 1.60 -14.00
CA ALA A 157 -5.22 1.62 -14.98
C ALA A 157 -5.04 0.26 -15.68
N ALA A 158 -5.15 -0.85 -14.94
CA ALA A 158 -5.11 -2.19 -15.52
C ALA A 158 -6.29 -2.45 -16.48
N ALA A 159 -7.49 -1.97 -16.13
CA ALA A 159 -8.68 -2.07 -16.98
C ALA A 159 -8.51 -1.29 -18.29
N GLN A 160 -7.97 -0.05 -18.23
CA GLN A 160 -7.67 0.73 -19.44
C GLN A 160 -6.62 0.05 -20.32
N ALA A 161 -5.55 -0.47 -19.73
CA ALA A 161 -4.53 -1.20 -20.47
C ALA A 161 -5.12 -2.42 -21.19
N GLY A 162 -6.06 -3.11 -20.55
CA GLY A 162 -6.70 -4.32 -21.08
C GLY A 162 -7.76 -4.08 -22.15
N SER A 163 -8.22 -2.84 -22.36
CA SER A 163 -9.35 -2.53 -23.25
C SER A 163 -9.08 -1.30 -24.10
N GLU A 164 -9.72 -1.22 -25.28
CA GLU A 164 -9.66 -0.02 -26.13
C GLU A 164 -10.27 1.20 -25.45
N TYR A 165 -11.38 1.00 -24.75
CA TYR A 165 -12.05 2.02 -23.96
C TYR A 165 -12.04 1.59 -22.50
N TRP A 166 -11.79 2.56 -21.62
CA TRP A 166 -11.85 2.37 -20.16
C TRP A 166 -13.29 2.16 -19.68
N SER A 167 -14.22 2.95 -20.22
CA SER A 167 -15.67 2.79 -20.02
C SER A 167 -16.34 2.60 -21.38
N ASP A 168 -17.01 1.46 -21.58
CA ASP A 168 -17.74 1.09 -22.79
C ASP A 168 -19.03 0.36 -22.42
N TRP A 169 -20.12 1.12 -22.36
CA TRP A 169 -21.42 0.63 -21.97
C TRP A 169 -22.48 0.96 -23.00
N PRO A 170 -23.46 0.06 -23.30
CA PRO A 170 -24.55 0.36 -24.20
C PRO A 170 -25.32 1.63 -23.78
N GLY A 171 -25.45 2.56 -24.70
CA GLY A 171 -26.17 3.83 -24.47
C GLY A 171 -25.36 4.91 -23.75
N LEU A 172 -24.13 4.65 -23.32
CA LEU A 172 -23.26 5.66 -22.72
C LEU A 172 -22.10 6.04 -23.65
N PRO A 173 -21.56 7.26 -23.50
CA PRO A 173 -20.33 7.64 -24.19
C PRO A 173 -19.15 6.74 -23.81
N ARG A 174 -18.37 6.32 -24.81
CA ARG A 174 -17.12 5.62 -24.57
C ARG A 174 -16.04 6.57 -24.06
N LEU A 175 -15.31 6.16 -23.04
CA LEU A 175 -14.27 6.98 -22.41
C LEU A 175 -12.92 6.26 -22.47
N ARG A 176 -11.83 7.06 -22.59
CA ARG A 176 -10.44 6.59 -22.46
C ARG A 176 -9.77 7.29 -21.28
N MET A 177 -9.20 6.50 -20.39
CA MET A 177 -8.44 6.99 -19.26
C MET A 177 -6.96 7.15 -19.67
N GLN A 178 -6.43 8.35 -19.54
CA GLN A 178 -5.04 8.66 -19.89
C GLN A 178 -4.11 8.56 -18.70
N VAL A 179 -4.57 8.94 -17.49
CA VAL A 179 -3.71 9.09 -16.32
C VAL A 179 -4.33 8.47 -15.09
N ALA A 180 -3.53 7.69 -14.34
CA ALA A 180 -3.85 7.29 -12.98
C ALA A 180 -2.85 7.87 -11.99
N VAL A 181 -3.34 8.37 -10.85
CA VAL A 181 -2.52 8.89 -9.76
C VAL A 181 -2.89 8.16 -8.46
N PRO A 182 -2.45 6.89 -8.32
CA PRO A 182 -2.64 6.13 -7.08
C PRO A 182 -1.79 6.70 -5.95
N ARG A 183 -2.41 6.90 -4.77
CA ARG A 183 -1.80 7.51 -3.58
C ARG A 183 -1.80 6.48 -2.46
N TYR A 184 -0.62 6.20 -1.87
CA TYR A 184 -0.36 5.16 -0.87
C TYR A 184 -1.20 3.88 -1.09
N PRO A 185 -1.03 3.28 -2.30
CA PRO A 185 -1.87 2.21 -2.80
C PRO A 185 -1.33 0.84 -2.44
N TRP A 186 -2.20 -0.18 -2.58
CA TRP A 186 -1.74 -1.54 -2.81
C TRP A 186 -1.75 -1.89 -4.32
N THR A 187 -0.99 -2.91 -4.67
CA THR A 187 -0.98 -3.54 -6.01
C THR A 187 -1.15 -5.05 -5.91
N ASP A 188 -0.76 -5.63 -4.77
CA ASP A 188 -1.03 -7.00 -4.36
C ASP A 188 -1.63 -6.98 -2.95
N LEU A 189 -2.96 -7.02 -2.85
CA LEU A 189 -3.66 -6.90 -1.57
C LEU A 189 -3.39 -8.09 -0.64
N ALA A 190 -3.22 -9.30 -1.19
CA ALA A 190 -2.91 -10.47 -0.39
C ALA A 190 -1.55 -10.30 0.32
N TYR A 191 -0.52 -9.85 -0.39
CA TYR A 191 0.79 -9.58 0.19
C TYR A 191 0.77 -8.34 1.11
N ALA A 192 0.07 -7.28 0.72
CA ALA A 192 0.00 -6.05 1.50
C ALA A 192 -0.58 -6.27 2.90
N LEU A 193 -1.62 -7.12 3.01
CA LEU A 193 -2.27 -7.44 4.29
C LEU A 193 -1.59 -8.61 5.02
N MET A 194 -1.02 -9.56 4.28
CA MET A 194 -0.41 -10.78 4.81
C MET A 194 0.96 -11.03 4.16
N PRO A 195 1.96 -10.19 4.47
CA PRO A 195 3.30 -10.33 3.90
C PRO A 195 3.97 -11.63 4.35
N ASN A 196 4.65 -12.31 3.43
CA ASN A 196 5.36 -13.56 3.71
C ASN A 196 6.89 -13.45 3.64
N GLY A 197 7.42 -12.33 3.12
CA GLY A 197 8.86 -12.11 2.97
C GLY A 197 9.53 -12.89 1.84
N HIS A 198 8.81 -13.75 1.13
CA HIS A 198 9.34 -14.52 0.01
C HIS A 198 9.47 -13.66 -1.25
N PRO A 199 10.53 -13.87 -2.05
CA PRO A 199 10.64 -13.21 -3.34
C PRO A 199 9.53 -13.68 -4.28
N GLY A 200 9.05 -12.79 -5.13
CA GLY A 200 8.00 -13.10 -6.10
C GLY A 200 8.53 -13.70 -7.39
N GLY A 201 7.58 -14.11 -8.21
CA GLY A 201 7.85 -14.61 -9.55
C GLY A 201 7.93 -16.12 -9.68
N ALA A 202 8.03 -16.57 -10.93
CA ALA A 202 8.05 -17.99 -11.28
C ALA A 202 9.33 -18.74 -10.87
N SER A 203 10.39 -18.03 -10.57
CA SER A 203 11.60 -18.63 -10.02
C SER A 203 11.46 -18.71 -8.51
N ARG A 204 10.89 -19.80 -8.06
CA ARG A 204 11.07 -20.22 -6.68
C ARG A 204 12.55 -20.22 -6.40
N THR A 205 12.97 -19.49 -5.36
CA THR A 205 14.23 -19.84 -4.75
C THR A 205 14.11 -21.32 -4.38
N PRO A 206 14.94 -22.23 -4.91
CA PRO A 206 14.88 -23.64 -4.48
C PRO A 206 14.92 -23.68 -2.97
N ALA A 207 14.20 -24.61 -2.36
CA ALA A 207 14.19 -24.75 -0.91
C ALA A 207 15.63 -24.72 -0.37
N GLY A 208 15.92 -23.81 0.55
CA GLY A 208 17.26 -23.62 1.11
C GLY A 208 18.21 -22.70 0.33
N GLN A 209 17.79 -22.09 -0.77
CA GLN A 209 18.60 -21.05 -1.39
C GLN A 209 18.32 -19.68 -0.77
N PRO A 210 19.36 -18.84 -0.58
CA PRO A 210 19.16 -17.50 -0.05
C PRO A 210 18.40 -16.63 -1.06
N TYR A 211 17.59 -15.73 -0.53
CA TYR A 211 16.98 -14.65 -1.28
C TYR A 211 18.07 -13.84 -2.01
N GLN A 212 17.86 -13.56 -3.27
CA GLN A 212 18.71 -12.69 -4.05
C GLN A 212 18.14 -11.26 -4.01
N GLY A 213 18.91 -10.28 -3.52
CA GLY A 213 18.44 -8.91 -3.32
C GLY A 213 17.82 -8.22 -4.55
N THR A 214 18.10 -8.71 -5.74
CA THR A 214 17.50 -8.25 -7.00
C THR A 214 16.01 -8.59 -7.13
N ASP A 215 15.51 -9.55 -6.36
CA ASP A 215 14.12 -10.01 -6.41
C ASP A 215 13.21 -9.29 -5.42
N LEU A 216 13.74 -8.36 -4.61
CA LEU A 216 12.97 -7.60 -3.61
C LEU A 216 11.74 -6.93 -4.19
N TYR A 217 11.86 -6.36 -5.37
CA TYR A 217 10.77 -5.60 -5.99
C TYR A 217 9.75 -6.46 -6.73
N SER A 218 9.95 -7.77 -6.79
CA SER A 218 9.03 -8.71 -7.42
C SER A 218 8.33 -9.64 -6.42
N SER A 219 8.47 -9.37 -5.12
CA SER A 219 7.85 -10.17 -4.06
C SER A 219 6.32 -10.12 -4.13
N ALA A 220 5.69 -11.23 -4.47
CA ALA A 220 4.25 -11.34 -4.73
C ALA A 220 3.73 -12.78 -4.58
N GLN A 221 2.41 -12.96 -4.68
CA GLN A 221 1.74 -14.26 -4.58
C GLN A 221 1.78 -15.10 -5.88
N GLY A 222 2.33 -14.56 -6.95
CA GLY A 222 2.43 -15.22 -8.24
C GLY A 222 3.24 -14.40 -9.23
N ALA A 223 3.28 -14.83 -10.49
CA ALA A 223 3.93 -14.07 -11.54
C ALA A 223 3.08 -12.85 -11.94
N PRO A 224 3.70 -11.70 -12.29
CA PRO A 224 2.96 -10.53 -12.74
C PRO A 224 2.11 -10.84 -13.98
N GLY A 225 0.89 -10.31 -14.01
CA GLY A 225 -0.08 -10.53 -15.09
C GLY A 225 -0.72 -11.91 -15.11
N THR A 226 -0.42 -12.79 -14.16
CA THR A 226 -1.04 -14.11 -14.04
C THR A 226 -1.21 -14.51 -12.58
N LEU A 227 -2.39 -15.02 -12.22
CA LEU A 227 -2.59 -15.68 -10.95
C LEU A 227 -2.06 -17.12 -11.05
N GLY A 228 -1.18 -17.53 -10.15
CA GLY A 228 -0.59 -18.85 -10.13
C GLY A 228 -0.37 -19.38 -8.72
N VAL A 229 0.21 -20.58 -8.61
CA VAL A 229 0.67 -21.11 -7.34
C VAL A 229 1.86 -20.25 -6.89
N GLY A 230 1.59 -19.33 -6.00
CA GLY A 230 2.55 -18.36 -5.50
C GLY A 230 3.28 -18.81 -4.26
N ASN A 231 3.84 -17.85 -3.57
CA ASN A 231 4.44 -17.99 -2.26
C ASN A 231 3.38 -18.34 -1.19
N PRO A 232 3.78 -18.83 0.00
CA PRO A 232 2.82 -19.12 1.06
C PRO A 232 2.06 -17.84 1.45
N ILE A 233 0.85 -18.01 1.96
CA ILE A 233 0.13 -16.92 2.63
C ILE A 233 0.96 -16.48 3.83
N GLY A 234 1.14 -15.18 3.99
CA GLY A 234 2.02 -14.62 5.00
C GLY A 234 1.38 -14.42 6.37
N VAL A 235 1.96 -13.51 7.12
CA VAL A 235 1.53 -13.15 8.47
C VAL A 235 0.57 -11.99 8.41
N ALA A 236 -0.63 -12.14 8.96
CA ALA A 236 -1.63 -11.07 8.97
C ALA A 236 -1.14 -9.85 9.76
N LYS A 237 -1.30 -8.67 9.19
CA LYS A 237 -1.12 -7.37 9.88
C LYS A 237 -2.34 -7.12 10.76
N SER A 238 -2.39 -7.78 11.93
CA SER A 238 -3.59 -7.91 12.76
C SER A 238 -4.17 -6.58 13.19
N SER A 239 -3.34 -5.64 13.64
CA SER A 239 -3.84 -4.32 14.08
C SER A 239 -4.52 -3.56 12.93
N TYR A 240 -3.91 -3.57 11.75
CA TYR A 240 -4.50 -2.95 10.56
C TYR A 240 -5.75 -3.67 10.08
N ILE A 241 -5.71 -5.00 9.96
CA ILE A 241 -6.86 -5.79 9.47
C ILE A 241 -8.04 -5.64 10.42
N GLY A 242 -7.81 -5.79 11.73
CA GLY A 242 -8.84 -5.61 12.75
C GLY A 242 -9.39 -4.18 12.79
N GLY A 243 -8.51 -3.18 12.68
CA GLY A 243 -8.91 -1.77 12.61
C GLY A 243 -9.74 -1.46 11.36
N LEU A 244 -9.34 -1.94 10.20
CA LEU A 244 -10.10 -1.78 8.95
C LEU A 244 -11.44 -2.52 9.00
N TYR A 245 -11.47 -3.75 9.53
CA TYR A 245 -12.73 -4.48 9.68
C TYR A 245 -13.69 -3.73 10.61
N SER A 246 -13.20 -3.24 11.76
CA SER A 246 -14.01 -2.44 12.69
C SER A 246 -14.51 -1.14 12.05
N LEU A 247 -13.66 -0.46 11.28
CA LEU A 247 -14.03 0.75 10.56
C LEU A 247 -15.09 0.46 9.47
N GLY A 248 -14.91 -0.64 8.73
CA GLY A 248 -15.85 -1.05 7.70
C GLY A 248 -17.23 -1.40 8.26
N THR A 249 -17.29 -2.10 9.40
CA THR A 249 -18.57 -2.41 10.08
C THR A 249 -19.22 -1.18 10.72
N ALA A 250 -18.44 -0.20 11.16
CA ALA A 250 -18.97 1.05 11.70
C ALA A 250 -19.55 1.95 10.60
N ASN A 251 -18.87 2.04 9.45
CA ASN A 251 -19.20 2.97 8.38
C ASN A 251 -19.83 2.30 7.14
N GLY A 252 -20.12 1.00 7.21
CA GLY A 252 -20.66 0.28 6.06
C GLY A 252 -21.16 -1.12 6.39
N VAL A 253 -21.28 -1.93 5.34
CA VAL A 253 -21.71 -3.33 5.40
C VAL A 253 -20.84 -4.15 4.46
N PHE A 254 -20.11 -5.13 5.00
CA PHE A 254 -19.33 -6.07 4.18
C PHE A 254 -20.22 -7.05 3.43
N ASP A 255 -19.74 -7.54 2.29
CA ASP A 255 -20.34 -8.72 1.67
C ASP A 255 -20.08 -9.96 2.54
N GLU A 256 -21.13 -10.75 2.73
CA GLU A 256 -21.09 -11.98 3.54
C GLU A 256 -21.36 -13.21 2.67
N GLY A 257 -20.88 -13.15 1.43
CA GLY A 257 -20.98 -14.25 0.49
C GLY A 257 -22.31 -14.27 -0.30
N THR A 258 -22.95 -13.11 -0.44
CA THR A 258 -24.15 -12.99 -1.26
C THR A 258 -23.81 -13.29 -2.72
N PRO A 259 -24.43 -14.27 -3.38
CA PRO A 259 -24.20 -14.51 -4.79
C PRO A 259 -24.56 -13.26 -5.61
N SER A 260 -23.63 -12.84 -6.45
CA SER A 260 -23.86 -11.76 -7.40
C SER A 260 -23.53 -12.27 -8.81
N PRO A 261 -24.43 -12.08 -9.78
CA PRO A 261 -24.14 -12.46 -11.16
C PRO A 261 -22.92 -11.74 -11.76
N GLN A 262 -22.51 -10.63 -11.14
CA GLN A 262 -21.43 -9.77 -11.59
C GLN A 262 -20.10 -10.10 -10.91
N SER A 263 -20.10 -10.87 -9.81
CA SER A 263 -18.85 -11.23 -9.11
C SER A 263 -18.38 -12.64 -9.48
N ASN A 264 -17.07 -12.86 -9.45
CA ASN A 264 -16.46 -14.16 -9.73
C ASN A 264 -16.72 -15.23 -8.63
N GLY A 265 -17.40 -14.87 -7.56
CA GLY A 265 -17.74 -15.76 -6.45
C GLY A 265 -18.15 -15.00 -5.19
N PRO A 266 -18.57 -15.74 -4.16
CA PRO A 266 -18.91 -15.14 -2.87
C PRO A 266 -17.66 -14.62 -2.15
N GLU A 267 -17.82 -13.53 -1.40
CA GLU A 267 -16.78 -12.89 -0.61
C GLU A 267 -17.21 -12.78 0.87
N PRO A 268 -17.22 -13.89 1.63
CA PRO A 268 -17.67 -13.90 3.03
C PRO A 268 -16.57 -13.33 3.96
N PHE A 269 -16.40 -12.01 3.98
CA PHE A 269 -15.29 -11.34 4.67
C PHE A 269 -15.20 -11.67 6.16
N THR A 270 -16.34 -11.78 6.87
CA THR A 270 -16.33 -12.18 8.29
C THR A 270 -15.79 -13.60 8.48
N ALA A 271 -16.20 -14.55 7.62
CA ALA A 271 -15.69 -15.91 7.67
C ALA A 271 -14.19 -15.98 7.31
N TRP A 272 -13.77 -15.21 6.32
CA TRP A 272 -12.34 -15.09 5.97
C TRP A 272 -11.51 -14.52 7.10
N LEU A 273 -11.97 -13.45 7.75
CA LEU A 273 -11.30 -12.90 8.93
C LEU A 273 -11.17 -13.94 10.04
N GLY A 274 -12.27 -14.63 10.36
CA GLY A 274 -12.25 -15.72 11.37
C GLY A 274 -11.26 -16.82 11.03
N ARG A 275 -11.10 -17.17 9.73
CA ARG A 275 -10.08 -18.16 9.31
C ARG A 275 -8.66 -17.64 9.45
N VAL A 276 -8.41 -16.38 9.08
CA VAL A 276 -7.10 -15.73 9.25
C VAL A 276 -6.71 -15.63 10.72
N ASP A 277 -7.66 -15.27 11.58
CA ASP A 277 -7.45 -15.16 13.03
C ASP A 277 -7.23 -16.52 13.71
N ALA A 278 -7.82 -17.61 13.18
CA ALA A 278 -7.52 -18.95 13.65
C ALA A 278 -6.06 -19.36 13.40
N GLY A 279 -5.41 -18.75 12.41
CA GLY A 279 -3.98 -18.87 12.15
C GLY A 279 -3.53 -20.14 11.44
N GLU A 280 -2.21 -20.34 11.48
CA GLU A 280 -1.54 -21.45 10.80
C GLU A 280 -1.92 -22.81 11.38
N PRO A 281 -1.77 -23.89 10.61
CA PRO A 281 -1.31 -23.94 9.22
C PRO A 281 -2.40 -23.47 8.25
N TYR A 282 -2.02 -22.69 7.23
CA TYR A 282 -2.93 -22.28 6.15
C TYR A 282 -2.89 -23.23 4.96
N SER A 283 -1.85 -24.05 4.89
CA SER A 283 -1.62 -25.00 3.81
C SER A 283 -1.42 -26.41 4.37
N THR A 284 -1.87 -27.40 3.61
CA THR A 284 -1.51 -28.81 3.81
C THR A 284 -0.13 -29.11 3.19
N PRO A 285 0.48 -30.27 3.46
CA PRO A 285 1.62 -30.74 2.68
C PRO A 285 1.35 -30.64 1.19
N ASP A 286 2.41 -30.45 0.39
CA ASP A 286 2.36 -30.24 -1.06
C ASP A 286 1.86 -28.85 -1.50
N ARG A 287 1.85 -27.86 -0.61
CA ARG A 287 1.51 -26.46 -0.89
C ARG A 287 0.06 -26.24 -1.31
N VAL A 288 -0.83 -27.05 -0.79
CA VAL A 288 -2.27 -26.90 -1.02
C VAL A 288 -2.86 -26.08 0.12
N ASP A 289 -3.37 -24.88 -0.20
CA ASP A 289 -4.10 -24.07 0.78
C ASP A 289 -5.37 -24.81 1.23
N ASP A 290 -5.78 -24.60 2.48
CA ASP A 290 -7.11 -25.02 2.88
C ASP A 290 -8.19 -24.28 2.07
N PRO A 291 -9.41 -24.81 1.94
CA PRO A 291 -10.43 -24.26 1.03
C PRO A 291 -10.74 -22.78 1.26
N THR A 292 -10.77 -22.30 2.50
CA THR A 292 -11.05 -20.91 2.81
C THR A 292 -9.88 -20.01 2.43
N MET A 293 -8.65 -20.42 2.75
CA MET A 293 -7.46 -19.65 2.40
C MET A 293 -7.21 -19.65 0.89
N ALA A 294 -7.58 -20.71 0.19
CA ALA A 294 -7.58 -20.73 -1.28
C ALA A 294 -8.56 -19.69 -1.88
N GLN A 295 -9.75 -19.53 -1.27
CA GLN A 295 -10.68 -18.46 -1.66
C GLN A 295 -10.08 -17.08 -1.39
N VAL A 296 -9.53 -16.83 -0.19
CA VAL A 296 -8.86 -15.56 0.16
C VAL A 296 -7.75 -15.22 -0.84
N ARG A 297 -6.87 -16.19 -1.13
CA ARG A 297 -5.81 -16.00 -2.13
C ARG A 297 -6.37 -15.65 -3.50
N THR A 298 -7.35 -16.40 -3.97
CA THR A 298 -7.95 -16.20 -5.30
C THR A 298 -8.61 -14.84 -5.41
N ALA A 299 -9.39 -14.46 -4.40
CA ALA A 299 -10.05 -13.15 -4.37
C ALA A 299 -9.03 -12.01 -4.30
N PHE A 300 -8.22 -11.98 -3.24
CA PHE A 300 -7.31 -10.85 -2.99
C PHE A 300 -6.26 -10.68 -4.07
N SER A 301 -5.74 -11.76 -4.63
CA SER A 301 -4.80 -11.65 -5.75
C SER A 301 -5.50 -11.42 -7.08
N GLY A 302 -6.57 -12.17 -7.39
CA GLY A 302 -7.20 -12.16 -8.72
C GLY A 302 -8.18 -11.02 -8.93
N TRP A 303 -8.92 -10.62 -7.90
CA TRP A 303 -10.03 -9.67 -8.04
C TRP A 303 -9.73 -8.28 -7.48
N HIS A 304 -8.82 -8.18 -6.50
CA HIS A 304 -8.51 -6.93 -5.79
C HIS A 304 -7.09 -6.42 -6.02
N SER A 305 -6.29 -7.08 -6.86
CA SER A 305 -4.88 -6.74 -7.09
C SER A 305 -4.60 -6.43 -8.55
N ALA A 306 -4.03 -5.26 -8.80
CA ALA A 306 -3.65 -4.83 -10.13
C ALA A 306 -2.46 -5.61 -10.70
N TYR A 307 -1.56 -6.10 -9.83
CA TYR A 307 -0.33 -6.79 -10.22
C TYR A 307 -0.58 -8.03 -11.08
N TYR A 308 -1.68 -8.76 -10.84
CA TYR A 308 -2.01 -10.00 -11.53
C TYR A 308 -2.88 -9.81 -12.77
N GLN A 309 -3.27 -8.57 -13.11
CA GLN A 309 -4.17 -8.34 -14.23
C GLN A 309 -3.46 -8.56 -15.57
N PRO A 310 -4.02 -9.36 -16.47
CA PRO A 310 -3.42 -9.62 -17.79
C PRO A 310 -3.45 -8.39 -18.72
N GLY A 311 -4.29 -7.40 -18.39
CA GLY A 311 -4.47 -6.16 -19.17
C GLY A 311 -3.16 -5.41 -19.45
N TRP A 312 -2.18 -5.48 -18.58
CA TRP A 312 -0.89 -4.83 -18.78
C TRP A 312 -0.16 -5.29 -20.04
N ARG A 313 -0.13 -6.60 -20.29
CA ARG A 313 0.49 -7.16 -21.50
C ARG A 313 -0.31 -6.82 -22.75
N VAL A 314 -1.64 -6.93 -22.68
CA VAL A 314 -2.55 -6.54 -23.76
C VAL A 314 -2.35 -5.07 -24.12
N GLY A 315 -2.24 -4.20 -23.13
CA GLY A 315 -2.01 -2.76 -23.33
C GLY A 315 -0.69 -2.45 -23.98
N ARG A 316 0.40 -3.11 -23.56
CA ARG A 316 1.70 -2.99 -24.21
C ARG A 316 1.60 -3.35 -25.69
N ASP A 317 1.06 -4.52 -26.01
CA ASP A 317 0.97 -5.04 -27.38
C ASP A 317 0.11 -4.17 -28.29
N ALA A 318 -0.90 -3.52 -27.72
CA ALA A 318 -1.81 -2.62 -28.44
C ALA A 318 -1.42 -1.13 -28.37
N GLY A 319 -0.30 -0.79 -27.73
CA GLY A 319 0.13 0.60 -27.55
C GLY A 319 -0.78 1.42 -26.61
N ARG A 320 -1.54 0.77 -25.73
CA ARG A 320 -2.42 1.38 -24.75
C ARG A 320 -1.77 1.35 -23.35
N THR A 321 -0.88 2.26 -23.10
CA THR A 321 -0.13 2.34 -21.84
C THR A 321 -0.57 3.58 -21.07
N PRO A 322 -1.56 3.47 -20.14
CA PRO A 322 -1.97 4.62 -19.32
C PRO A 322 -0.77 5.16 -18.54
N ALA A 323 -0.69 6.48 -18.43
CA ALA A 323 0.35 7.12 -17.66
C ALA A 323 0.05 6.99 -16.16
N ILE A 324 1.06 6.71 -15.35
CA ILE A 324 0.89 6.43 -13.92
C ILE A 324 1.86 7.25 -13.09
N PHE A 325 1.34 7.99 -12.11
CA PHE A 325 2.13 8.67 -11.10
C PHE A 325 1.79 8.10 -9.73
N SER A 326 2.58 7.12 -9.26
CA SER A 326 2.32 6.44 -8.00
C SER A 326 3.02 7.13 -6.84
N ILE A 327 2.26 7.40 -5.78
CA ILE A 327 2.72 8.07 -4.56
C ILE A 327 2.69 7.05 -3.43
N SER A 328 3.82 6.80 -2.75
CA SER A 328 3.95 5.80 -1.69
C SER A 328 4.67 6.35 -0.47
N GLY A 329 4.57 5.67 0.66
CA GLY A 329 5.15 6.07 1.92
C GLY A 329 6.26 5.15 2.43
N TRP A 330 7.45 5.71 2.77
CA TRP A 330 8.49 4.95 3.45
C TRP A 330 8.06 4.43 4.82
N THR A 331 7.21 5.19 5.48
CA THR A 331 6.70 4.93 6.83
C THR A 331 5.27 4.38 6.82
N ASP A 332 4.78 4.00 5.66
CA ASP A 332 3.48 3.35 5.49
C ASP A 332 3.61 1.84 5.72
N ASP A 333 3.30 1.40 6.93
CA ASP A 333 3.37 -0.01 7.29
C ASP A 333 2.20 -0.83 6.75
N LEU A 334 1.09 -0.19 6.34
CA LEU A 334 -0.04 -0.89 5.72
C LEU A 334 0.26 -1.24 4.26
N PHE A 335 0.60 -0.23 3.44
CA PHE A 335 0.94 -0.38 2.03
C PHE A 335 2.33 0.18 1.74
N PRO A 336 3.40 -0.60 2.03
CA PRO A 336 4.76 -0.12 1.91
C PRO A 336 5.15 0.16 0.45
N PRO A 337 6.25 0.90 0.21
CA PRO A 337 6.69 1.30 -1.13
C PRO A 337 6.90 0.15 -2.11
N LEU A 338 7.09 -1.07 -1.59
CA LEU A 338 7.19 -2.28 -2.39
C LEU A 338 5.99 -2.43 -3.36
N GLU A 339 4.81 -2.00 -2.95
CA GLU A 339 3.60 -2.03 -3.78
C GLU A 339 3.79 -1.26 -5.09
N SER A 340 4.31 -0.04 -5.02
CA SER A 340 4.59 0.77 -6.20
C SER A 340 5.87 0.33 -6.93
N PHE A 341 6.90 -0.09 -6.21
CA PHE A 341 8.17 -0.50 -6.81
C PHE A 341 8.03 -1.77 -7.67
N ARG A 342 7.23 -2.76 -7.20
CA ARG A 342 6.98 -3.97 -8.01
C ARG A 342 6.28 -3.64 -9.32
N MET A 343 5.31 -2.74 -9.29
CA MET A 343 4.60 -2.33 -10.49
C MET A 343 5.49 -1.51 -11.43
N PHE A 344 6.29 -0.57 -10.89
CA PHE A 344 7.27 0.16 -11.69
C PHE A 344 8.20 -0.80 -12.42
N THR A 345 8.82 -1.73 -11.68
CA THR A 345 9.75 -2.72 -12.24
C THR A 345 9.06 -3.60 -13.28
N TYR A 346 7.84 -4.07 -12.99
CA TYR A 346 7.08 -4.89 -13.92
C TYR A 346 6.72 -4.15 -15.21
N LEU A 347 6.12 -2.96 -15.12
CA LEU A 347 5.72 -2.20 -16.29
C LEU A 347 6.92 -1.79 -17.15
N LYS A 348 8.04 -1.39 -16.54
CA LYS A 348 9.30 -1.10 -17.24
C LYS A 348 9.91 -2.35 -17.89
N SER A 349 9.67 -3.54 -17.36
CA SER A 349 10.08 -4.79 -18.00
C SER A 349 9.22 -5.15 -19.22
N LEU A 350 7.97 -4.72 -19.25
CA LEU A 350 7.09 -4.87 -20.41
C LEU A 350 7.43 -3.85 -21.51
N ASP A 351 7.59 -2.60 -21.14
CA ASP A 351 7.94 -1.49 -22.01
C ASP A 351 8.80 -0.49 -21.23
N ARG A 352 10.08 -0.37 -21.63
CA ARG A 352 11.01 0.58 -20.98
C ARG A 352 10.52 2.03 -21.04
N ASP A 353 9.67 2.35 -22.00
CA ASP A 353 9.11 3.68 -22.22
C ASP A 353 7.71 3.83 -21.60
N TRP A 354 7.21 2.83 -20.82
CA TRP A 354 5.95 2.95 -20.11
C TRP A 354 5.95 4.24 -19.28
N PRO A 355 4.94 5.13 -19.44
CA PRO A 355 4.93 6.42 -18.76
C PRO A 355 4.54 6.26 -17.27
N ILE A 356 5.50 5.80 -16.45
CA ILE A 356 5.31 5.61 -15.01
C ILE A 356 6.37 6.37 -14.21
N ALA A 357 5.93 7.12 -13.20
CA ALA A 357 6.78 7.72 -12.18
C ALA A 357 6.33 7.25 -10.80
N VAL A 358 7.29 7.11 -9.88
CA VAL A 358 7.02 6.79 -8.47
C VAL A 358 7.67 7.84 -7.58
N VAL A 359 6.92 8.32 -6.59
CA VAL A 359 7.43 9.21 -5.56
C VAL A 359 7.19 8.58 -4.19
N VAL A 360 8.23 8.57 -3.35
CA VAL A 360 8.17 8.02 -2.00
C VAL A 360 8.60 9.07 -0.99
N GLY A 361 7.89 9.17 0.13
CA GLY A 361 8.19 10.11 1.21
C GLY A 361 7.72 9.58 2.57
N ASP A 362 7.79 10.40 3.60
CA ASP A 362 7.20 10.11 4.92
C ASP A 362 5.70 10.45 4.91
N ILE A 363 4.95 9.68 4.12
CA ILE A 363 3.54 9.91 3.84
C ILE A 363 2.76 8.60 3.89
N GLY A 364 1.42 8.66 3.98
CA GLY A 364 0.52 7.51 3.92
C GLY A 364 -0.23 7.28 5.24
N HIS A 365 -0.34 5.99 5.62
CA HIS A 365 -1.14 5.56 6.77
C HIS A 365 -0.50 5.88 8.14
N ALA A 366 -1.07 5.37 9.20
CA ALA A 366 -0.94 5.86 10.57
C ALA A 366 0.48 6.12 11.11
N ARG A 367 1.53 5.38 10.68
CA ARG A 367 2.90 5.65 11.12
C ARG A 367 3.54 6.85 10.42
N ALA A 368 3.08 7.21 9.24
CA ALA A 368 3.61 8.36 8.49
C ALA A 368 3.28 9.69 9.17
N GLN A 369 4.23 10.61 9.13
CA GLN A 369 4.05 11.95 9.72
C GLN A 369 3.25 12.88 8.80
N ASN A 370 3.19 12.58 7.51
CA ASN A 370 2.47 13.35 6.49
C ASN A 370 2.84 14.84 6.47
N PRO A 371 4.12 15.21 6.35
CA PRO A 371 4.53 16.61 6.43
C PRO A 371 3.90 17.44 5.30
N PRO A 372 3.28 18.61 5.60
CA PRO A 372 2.62 19.42 4.58
C PRO A 372 3.54 19.84 3.43
N GLY A 373 4.79 20.20 3.70
CA GLY A 373 5.75 20.60 2.66
C GLY A 373 6.12 19.47 1.70
N VAL A 374 6.16 18.22 2.17
CA VAL A 374 6.38 17.04 1.32
C VAL A 374 5.15 16.80 0.44
N TRP A 375 3.95 16.86 1.01
CA TRP A 375 2.70 16.71 0.25
C TRP A 375 2.55 17.79 -0.82
N GLN A 376 2.84 19.05 -0.50
CA GLN A 376 2.79 20.16 -1.47
C GLN A 376 3.72 19.90 -2.66
N ALA A 377 4.96 19.47 -2.38
CA ALA A 377 5.94 19.16 -3.41
C ALA A 377 5.51 17.95 -4.27
N ILE A 378 4.96 16.92 -3.66
CA ILE A 378 4.45 15.73 -4.36
C ILE A 378 3.24 16.08 -5.22
N ASN A 379 2.26 16.82 -4.68
CA ASN A 379 1.06 17.21 -5.42
C ASN A 379 1.41 18.11 -6.63
N GLN A 380 2.36 19.04 -6.47
CA GLN A 380 2.86 19.83 -7.59
C GLN A 380 3.48 18.95 -8.69
N ARG A 381 4.25 17.94 -8.35
CA ARG A 381 4.84 17.00 -9.33
C ARG A 381 3.76 16.14 -9.98
N ALA A 382 2.79 15.64 -9.20
CA ALA A 382 1.66 14.88 -9.71
C ALA A 382 0.82 15.71 -10.68
N TRP A 383 0.57 16.99 -10.35
CA TRP A 383 -0.12 17.93 -11.25
C TRP A 383 0.62 18.11 -12.57
N LEU A 384 1.92 18.38 -12.54
CA LEU A 384 2.72 18.55 -13.77
C LEU A 384 2.72 17.27 -14.62
N PHE A 385 2.82 16.09 -13.98
CA PHE A 385 2.74 14.82 -14.66
C PHE A 385 1.37 14.60 -15.30
N LEU A 386 0.29 14.90 -14.57
CA LEU A 386 -1.08 14.80 -15.08
C LEU A 386 -1.29 15.72 -16.27
N GLN A 387 -0.89 16.99 -16.19
CA GLN A 387 -1.01 17.95 -17.28
C GLN A 387 -0.26 17.49 -18.55
N ALA A 388 0.95 16.95 -18.38
CA ALA A 388 1.76 16.47 -19.50
C ALA A 388 1.17 15.23 -20.18
N ASN A 389 0.34 14.44 -19.48
CA ASN A 389 -0.15 13.16 -19.99
C ASN A 389 -1.63 13.14 -20.34
N ILE A 390 -2.44 14.07 -19.80
CA ILE A 390 -3.90 14.04 -19.97
C ILE A 390 -4.33 14.15 -21.44
N THR A 391 -3.51 14.74 -22.28
CA THR A 391 -3.75 14.86 -23.73
C THR A 391 -3.24 13.64 -24.52
N GLY A 392 -2.72 12.62 -23.84
CA GLY A 392 -2.08 11.46 -24.49
C GLY A 392 -0.66 11.75 -25.03
N SER A 393 -0.14 12.96 -24.82
CA SER A 393 1.26 13.29 -25.15
C SER A 393 2.17 12.63 -24.11
N ARG A 394 3.08 11.78 -24.57
CA ARG A 394 4.03 11.11 -23.65
C ARG A 394 5.06 12.11 -23.15
N PRO A 395 5.19 12.34 -21.86
CA PRO A 395 6.27 13.15 -21.33
C PRO A 395 7.60 12.42 -21.51
N GLY A 396 8.66 13.17 -21.31
CA GLY A 396 10.00 12.62 -21.26
C GLY A 396 10.21 11.60 -20.13
N ARG A 397 11.45 11.44 -19.74
CA ARG A 397 11.94 10.43 -18.79
C ARG A 397 11.12 10.36 -17.51
N THR A 398 10.67 9.17 -17.17
CA THR A 398 10.01 8.84 -15.91
C THR A 398 11.04 8.34 -14.90
N THR A 399 10.87 8.69 -13.62
CA THR A 399 11.85 8.42 -12.57
C THR A 399 11.19 7.92 -11.30
N VAL A 400 11.99 7.30 -10.44
CA VAL A 400 11.67 7.08 -9.03
C VAL A 400 12.30 8.22 -8.23
N SER A 401 11.52 8.85 -7.35
CA SER A 401 12.00 9.94 -6.50
C SER A 401 11.72 9.65 -5.04
N SER A 402 12.62 10.08 -4.17
CA SER A 402 12.56 9.82 -2.74
C SER A 402 12.81 11.08 -1.93
N TYR A 403 11.91 11.34 -0.97
CA TYR A 403 12.06 12.36 0.08
C TYR A 403 12.50 11.68 1.37
N PRO A 404 13.44 12.27 2.12
CA PRO A 404 13.90 11.70 3.38
C PRO A 404 12.83 11.79 4.48
N THR A 405 12.79 10.77 5.34
CA THR A 405 12.09 10.80 6.63
C THR A 405 12.92 11.57 7.64
N ARG A 406 12.31 12.52 8.37
CA ARG A 406 12.97 13.34 9.38
C ARG A 406 12.14 13.46 10.64
N CYS A 407 12.77 13.27 11.81
CA CYS A 407 12.12 13.45 13.11
C CYS A 407 11.90 14.93 13.46
N THR A 408 12.82 15.80 13.06
CA THR A 408 12.75 17.24 13.31
C THR A 408 12.77 17.99 11.98
N GLY A 409 11.92 18.98 11.86
CA GLY A 409 11.74 19.72 10.61
C GLY A 409 11.03 18.90 9.52
N SER A 410 10.66 19.55 8.46
CA SER A 410 10.06 18.93 7.29
C SER A 410 11.09 18.73 6.20
N ALA A 411 11.06 17.61 5.49
CA ALA A 411 11.74 17.50 4.20
C ALA A 411 11.12 18.53 3.23
N THR A 412 11.95 19.07 2.36
CA THR A 412 11.54 20.07 1.35
C THR A 412 11.66 19.49 -0.06
N ALA A 413 11.16 20.21 -1.06
CA ALA A 413 11.34 19.82 -2.45
C ALA A 413 12.82 19.66 -2.85
N ALA A 414 13.73 20.43 -2.24
CA ALA A 414 15.16 20.39 -2.50
C ALA A 414 15.87 19.14 -1.92
N ASP A 415 15.23 18.46 -0.98
CA ASP A 415 15.80 17.25 -0.37
C ASP A 415 15.53 15.98 -1.20
N ALA A 416 14.69 16.06 -2.22
CA ALA A 416 14.34 14.93 -3.06
C ALA A 416 15.54 14.46 -3.88
N ILE A 417 15.76 13.15 -3.88
CA ILE A 417 16.65 12.49 -4.83
C ILE A 417 15.83 11.76 -5.88
N SER A 418 16.42 11.54 -7.06
CA SER A 418 15.76 10.81 -8.14
C SER A 418 16.72 9.84 -8.81
N ALA A 419 16.17 8.74 -9.30
CA ALA A 419 16.89 7.69 -10.00
C ALA A 419 16.03 7.09 -11.12
N ASP A 420 16.62 6.28 -11.99
CA ASP A 420 15.93 5.65 -13.11
C ASP A 420 15.10 4.44 -12.68
N SER A 421 15.47 3.82 -11.55
CA SER A 421 14.77 2.70 -10.95
C SER A 421 14.80 2.77 -9.42
N PRO A 422 13.98 1.98 -8.71
CA PRO A 422 14.06 1.88 -7.24
C PRO A 422 15.44 1.43 -6.75
N ALA A 423 16.09 0.52 -7.46
CA ALA A 423 17.41 0.00 -7.10
C ALA A 423 18.52 1.07 -7.24
N ASP A 424 18.37 2.00 -8.19
CA ASP A 424 19.34 3.04 -8.46
C ASP A 424 19.31 4.21 -7.45
N LEU A 425 18.34 4.24 -6.55
CA LEU A 425 18.31 5.20 -5.43
C LEU A 425 19.53 5.00 -4.51
N ALA A 426 19.92 3.75 -4.29
CA ALA A 426 21.12 3.38 -3.56
C ALA A 426 22.34 3.29 -4.48
N LYS A 427 23.53 3.53 -3.92
CA LYS A 427 24.82 3.47 -4.64
C LYS A 427 25.84 2.58 -3.95
N GLY A 428 25.60 2.21 -2.70
CA GLY A 428 26.45 1.34 -1.89
C GLY A 428 25.64 0.56 -0.87
N THR A 429 26.34 -0.12 0.02
CA THR A 429 25.74 -1.02 1.01
C THR A 429 26.41 -0.83 2.37
N LEU A 430 25.60 -0.77 3.45
CA LEU A 430 26.08 -0.95 4.82
C LEU A 430 25.79 -2.38 5.25
N THR A 431 26.81 -3.10 5.65
CA THR A 431 26.71 -4.40 6.31
C THR A 431 27.08 -4.28 7.77
N VAL A 432 26.22 -4.77 8.66
CA VAL A 432 26.50 -4.87 10.11
C VAL A 432 26.48 -6.35 10.49
N ASP A 433 27.59 -6.88 10.93
CA ASP A 433 27.73 -8.28 11.34
C ASP A 433 27.57 -8.44 12.87
N PHE A 434 26.62 -9.29 13.29
CA PHE A 434 26.30 -9.60 14.69
C PHE A 434 26.65 -11.04 15.00
N HIS A 435 27.63 -11.61 15.19
CA HIS A 435 28.07 -13.01 15.26
C HIS A 435 27.43 -13.89 16.35
N ASP A 436 26.29 -13.50 16.88
CA ASP A 436 25.62 -14.21 17.96
C ASP A 436 24.83 -15.42 17.47
N SER A 437 24.58 -16.36 18.40
CA SER A 437 23.63 -17.46 18.22
C SER A 437 22.52 -17.36 19.25
N VAL A 438 21.27 -17.64 18.85
CA VAL A 438 20.11 -17.55 19.71
C VAL A 438 19.03 -18.56 19.31
N LEU A 439 18.36 -19.10 20.32
CA LEU A 439 17.13 -19.89 20.13
C LEU A 439 15.92 -18.98 20.27
N LEU A 440 15.11 -18.90 19.23
CA LEU A 440 13.83 -18.22 19.26
C LEU A 440 12.70 -19.24 19.44
N PRO A 441 12.11 -19.36 20.63
CA PRO A 441 11.01 -20.29 20.85
C PRO A 441 9.73 -19.79 20.14
N PRO A 442 8.74 -20.67 19.90
CA PRO A 442 7.38 -20.24 19.66
C PRO A 442 6.91 -19.48 20.89
N SER A 443 6.27 -18.34 20.68
CA SER A 443 5.95 -17.40 21.74
C SER A 443 5.04 -17.97 22.84
N SER A 444 5.28 -17.52 24.05
CA SER A 444 4.36 -17.66 25.18
C SER A 444 3.05 -16.87 25.02
N GLY A 445 2.91 -16.03 23.98
CA GLY A 445 1.78 -15.11 23.80
C GLY A 445 1.88 -13.79 24.55
N ALA A 446 2.97 -13.55 25.29
CA ALA A 446 3.19 -12.25 25.94
C ALA A 446 3.49 -11.18 24.90
N ALA A 447 2.79 -10.05 24.97
CA ALA A 447 3.08 -8.90 24.12
C ALA A 447 4.42 -8.27 24.49
N ASP A 448 5.25 -8.00 23.48
CA ASP A 448 6.45 -7.17 23.64
C ASP A 448 6.02 -5.70 23.80
N PRO A 449 6.35 -5.02 24.92
CA PRO A 449 5.98 -3.62 25.11
C PRO A 449 6.50 -2.68 24.01
N ASP A 450 7.70 -2.93 23.48
CA ASP A 450 8.28 -2.10 22.42
C ASP A 450 7.54 -2.33 21.08
N ALA A 451 7.09 -3.56 20.80
CA ALA A 451 6.25 -3.87 19.66
C ALA A 451 4.90 -3.16 19.76
N ALA A 452 4.26 -3.25 20.91
CA ALA A 452 2.97 -2.59 21.16
C ALA A 452 3.08 -1.07 21.07
N ALA A 453 4.12 -0.48 21.65
CA ALA A 453 4.37 0.97 21.61
C ALA A 453 4.67 1.48 20.17
N SER A 454 5.23 0.63 19.33
CA SER A 454 5.56 0.97 17.93
C SER A 454 4.44 0.65 16.94
N ASP A 455 3.34 0.05 17.37
CA ASP A 455 2.19 -0.21 16.49
C ASP A 455 1.40 1.06 16.21
N ALA A 456 1.14 1.30 14.95
CA ALA A 456 0.52 2.52 14.49
C ALA A 456 -0.99 2.60 14.74
N VAL A 457 -1.66 1.47 14.92
CA VAL A 457 -3.11 1.37 15.05
C VAL A 457 -3.51 1.10 16.49
N ALA A 458 -3.01 0.02 17.08
CA ALA A 458 -3.42 -0.41 18.43
C ALA A 458 -2.80 0.43 19.54
N GLY A 459 -1.66 1.08 19.30
CA GLY A 459 -1.03 2.01 20.25
C GLY A 459 -1.80 3.32 20.45
N GLY A 460 -2.97 3.45 19.82
CA GLY A 460 -3.73 4.70 19.82
C GLY A 460 -3.03 5.76 18.95
N THR A 461 -3.03 6.98 19.39
CA THR A 461 -2.19 8.02 18.77
C THR A 461 -0.74 7.71 19.06
N ILE A 462 0.02 7.32 18.04
CA ILE A 462 1.45 7.43 18.12
C ILE A 462 1.76 8.91 18.28
N THR A 463 1.89 9.32 19.52
CA THR A 463 2.27 10.67 19.83
C THR A 463 3.70 10.85 19.36
N SER A 464 3.94 11.88 18.54
CA SER A 464 5.30 12.32 18.28
C SER A 464 5.99 12.55 19.62
N THR A 465 7.16 11.98 19.76
CA THR A 465 8.01 12.29 20.92
C THR A 465 8.51 13.73 20.80
N SER A 466 9.24 14.15 21.81
CA SER A 466 9.96 15.44 21.78
C SER A 466 10.90 15.59 20.56
N ALA A 467 11.26 14.49 19.93
CA ALA A 467 12.07 14.50 18.71
C ALA A 467 11.26 14.66 17.41
N GLY A 468 9.92 14.72 17.46
CA GLY A 468 9.07 14.89 16.30
C GLY A 468 8.77 13.62 15.50
N CYS A 469 9.37 12.47 15.82
CA CYS A 469 9.07 11.20 15.20
C CYS A 469 7.86 10.52 15.83
N ARG A 470 7.03 9.89 14.98
CA ARG A 470 5.85 9.17 15.46
C ARG A 470 6.18 7.92 16.27
N THR A 471 7.28 7.26 15.97
CA THR A 471 7.72 6.05 16.67
C THR A 471 9.09 6.29 17.26
N SER A 472 9.13 6.74 18.48
CA SER A 472 10.35 6.90 19.24
C SER A 472 10.09 6.44 20.68
N ALA A 473 10.95 5.59 21.19
CA ALA A 473 10.86 5.00 22.50
C ALA A 473 12.25 4.91 23.12
N ARG A 474 12.32 4.93 24.44
CA ARG A 474 13.54 4.58 25.16
C ARG A 474 13.52 3.08 25.41
N LEU A 475 14.16 2.33 24.52
CA LEU A 475 14.18 0.88 24.59
C LEU A 475 15.00 0.40 25.78
N THR A 476 14.39 -0.36 26.66
CA THR A 476 15.04 -0.82 27.89
C THR A 476 15.39 -2.31 27.87
N THR A 477 14.71 -3.10 27.03
CA THR A 477 14.81 -4.57 27.05
C THR A 477 14.92 -5.13 25.63
N ALA A 478 15.39 -6.38 25.54
CA ALA A 478 15.23 -7.20 24.35
C ALA A 478 13.76 -7.56 24.13
N PRO A 479 13.34 -7.90 22.89
CA PRO A 479 12.01 -8.44 22.64
C PRO A 479 11.72 -9.64 23.53
N VAL A 480 10.47 -9.79 23.96
CA VAL A 480 10.05 -10.99 24.68
C VAL A 480 10.22 -12.21 23.76
N ASP A 481 10.86 -13.26 24.27
CA ASP A 481 11.20 -14.46 23.46
C ASP A 481 11.91 -14.13 22.14
N GLY A 482 12.77 -13.09 22.15
CA GLY A 482 13.43 -12.53 21.00
C GLY A 482 14.93 -12.34 21.16
N TYR A 483 15.54 -11.84 20.11
CA TYR A 483 16.94 -11.48 20.01
C TYR A 483 17.09 -10.00 19.75
N THR A 484 18.05 -9.38 20.42
CA THR A 484 18.46 -8.00 20.15
C THR A 484 19.97 -7.96 19.91
N ALA A 485 20.35 -7.32 18.80
CA ALA A 485 21.72 -6.99 18.51
C ALA A 485 21.87 -5.47 18.33
N VAL A 486 22.99 -4.93 18.83
CA VAL A 486 23.30 -3.50 18.76
C VAL A 486 24.70 -3.32 18.21
N SER A 487 24.83 -2.51 17.18
CA SER A 487 26.13 -2.20 16.55
C SER A 487 27.03 -1.37 17.47
N GLN A 488 28.32 -1.29 17.12
CA GLN A 488 29.18 -0.21 17.60
C GLN A 488 28.61 1.15 17.13
N PRO A 489 28.96 2.27 17.80
CA PRO A 489 28.60 3.59 17.32
C PRO A 489 29.10 3.82 15.90
N LEU A 490 28.26 4.41 15.05
CA LEU A 490 28.64 4.76 13.69
C LEU A 490 29.78 5.77 13.69
N PRO A 491 30.91 5.51 13.00
CA PRO A 491 32.01 6.46 12.93
C PRO A 491 31.65 7.70 12.10
N THR A 492 30.76 7.57 11.15
CA THR A 492 30.29 8.65 10.27
C THR A 492 28.80 8.48 10.02
N GLU A 493 28.16 9.55 9.61
CA GLU A 493 26.76 9.54 9.16
C GLU A 493 26.56 8.55 8.01
N GLN A 494 25.45 7.81 8.04
CA GLN A 494 25.05 6.87 7.01
C GLN A 494 23.60 7.12 6.57
N THR A 495 23.36 7.26 5.28
CA THR A 495 22.00 7.46 4.76
C THR A 495 21.50 6.21 4.04
N LEU A 496 20.58 5.50 4.68
CA LEU A 496 19.77 4.44 4.09
C LEU A 496 18.84 5.04 3.03
N VAL A 497 18.76 4.42 1.86
CA VAL A 497 17.70 4.73 0.88
C VAL A 497 17.32 3.49 0.10
N GLY A 498 16.11 2.99 0.36
CA GLY A 498 15.60 1.77 -0.27
C GLY A 498 15.18 0.70 0.74
N ILE A 499 15.06 -0.53 0.26
CA ILE A 499 14.63 -1.68 1.02
C ILE A 499 15.85 -2.52 1.39
N GLY A 500 16.21 -2.56 2.68
CA GLY A 500 17.22 -3.45 3.23
C GLY A 500 16.62 -4.72 3.79
N HIS A 501 17.45 -5.58 4.39
CA HIS A 501 16.99 -6.80 5.03
C HIS A 501 17.86 -7.18 6.24
N ALA A 502 17.26 -7.94 7.16
CA ALA A 502 18.01 -8.73 8.13
C ALA A 502 18.30 -10.10 7.54
N GLN A 503 19.48 -10.65 7.78
CA GLN A 503 19.87 -12.00 7.34
C GLN A 503 20.35 -12.83 8.52
N ALA A 504 19.99 -14.12 8.54
CA ALA A 504 20.51 -15.07 9.53
C ALA A 504 20.63 -16.46 8.91
N ARG A 505 21.55 -17.28 9.44
CA ARG A 505 21.45 -18.73 9.28
C ARG A 505 20.40 -19.24 10.25
N TYR A 506 19.58 -20.20 9.82
CA TYR A 506 18.55 -20.76 10.66
C TYR A 506 18.53 -22.29 10.60
N ALA A 507 18.08 -22.89 11.70
CA ALA A 507 17.63 -24.28 11.76
C ALA A 507 16.33 -24.34 12.57
N ALA A 508 15.31 -25.01 12.03
CA ALA A 508 14.01 -25.16 12.65
C ALA A 508 13.84 -26.55 13.27
N THR A 509 13.20 -26.63 14.45
CA THR A 509 12.90 -27.91 15.09
C THR A 509 12.04 -28.79 14.17
N PRO A 510 12.31 -30.13 14.13
CA PRO A 510 11.52 -31.04 13.33
C PRO A 510 10.05 -31.13 13.76
N GLY A 511 9.17 -31.50 12.82
CA GLY A 511 7.77 -31.86 13.10
C GLY A 511 6.77 -30.72 13.02
N THR A 512 7.17 -29.49 13.28
CA THR A 512 6.28 -28.32 13.21
C THR A 512 6.23 -27.72 11.80
N PRO A 513 5.05 -27.34 11.27
CA PRO A 513 4.89 -26.93 9.87
C PRO A 513 5.28 -25.48 9.57
N THR A 514 5.40 -24.61 10.55
CA THR A 514 5.56 -23.17 10.33
C THR A 514 6.50 -22.53 11.35
N ALA A 515 6.99 -21.32 11.03
CA ALA A 515 7.62 -20.37 11.94
C ALA A 515 7.46 -18.96 11.39
N VAL A 516 7.66 -17.97 12.24
CA VAL A 516 7.65 -16.55 11.87
C VAL A 516 8.97 -15.93 12.34
N LEU A 517 9.50 -14.99 11.56
CA LEU A 517 10.62 -14.16 11.95
C LEU A 517 10.30 -12.71 11.61
N ALA A 518 9.86 -11.96 12.61
CA ALA A 518 9.68 -10.52 12.53
C ALA A 518 11.01 -9.81 12.84
N ALA A 519 11.26 -8.71 12.13
CA ALA A 519 12.47 -7.90 12.29
C ALA A 519 12.09 -6.43 12.47
N ARG A 520 12.74 -5.75 13.43
CA ARG A 520 12.64 -4.29 13.64
C ARG A 520 14.04 -3.69 13.58
N LEU A 521 14.20 -2.64 12.79
CA LEU A 521 15.42 -1.84 12.70
C LEU A 521 15.22 -0.51 13.42
N TRP A 522 16.06 -0.24 14.40
CA TRP A 522 16.03 0.99 15.19
C TRP A 522 17.29 1.82 14.99
N ASP A 523 17.11 3.13 15.00
CA ASP A 523 18.17 4.12 15.19
C ASP A 523 18.22 4.50 16.66
N VAL A 524 19.32 4.22 17.34
CA VAL A 524 19.51 4.48 18.78
C VAL A 524 20.50 5.62 18.97
N ALA A 525 20.01 6.73 19.48
CA ALA A 525 20.83 7.89 19.80
C ALA A 525 21.72 7.65 21.03
N PRO A 526 22.82 8.43 21.21
CA PRO A 526 23.72 8.29 22.37
C PRO A 526 23.04 8.43 23.74
N ASP A 527 21.92 9.15 23.82
CA ASP A 527 21.13 9.30 25.04
C ASP A 527 20.15 8.14 25.30
N GLY A 528 20.13 7.14 24.40
CA GLY A 528 19.28 5.94 24.49
C GLY A 528 17.88 6.12 23.92
N VAL A 529 17.53 7.27 23.34
CA VAL A 529 16.30 7.42 22.58
C VAL A 529 16.42 6.62 21.28
N ALA A 530 15.40 5.83 20.96
CA ALA A 530 15.39 5.01 19.76
C ALA A 530 14.19 5.36 18.87
N VAL A 531 14.40 5.32 17.57
CA VAL A 531 13.38 5.53 16.56
C VAL A 531 13.26 4.29 15.70
N LEU A 532 12.03 3.78 15.51
CA LEU A 532 11.79 2.69 14.58
C LEU A 532 11.97 3.18 13.14
N VAL A 533 13.03 2.74 12.49
CA VAL A 533 13.35 3.10 11.11
C VAL A 533 12.53 2.28 10.14
N SER A 534 12.50 0.96 10.34
CA SER A 534 11.75 0.04 9.48
C SER A 534 11.48 -1.27 10.19
N ARG A 535 10.51 -2.02 9.66
CA ARG A 535 10.18 -3.37 10.10
C ARG A 535 9.96 -4.29 8.90
N GLY A 536 9.91 -5.58 9.16
CA GLY A 536 9.59 -6.58 8.17
C GLY A 536 9.27 -7.91 8.82
N VAL A 537 8.81 -8.86 8.02
CA VAL A 537 8.46 -10.20 8.49
C VAL A 537 8.74 -11.23 7.41
N TYR A 538 9.17 -12.41 7.85
CA TYR A 538 9.28 -13.62 7.03
C TYR A 538 8.46 -14.74 7.68
N ARG A 539 7.60 -15.39 6.92
CA ARG A 539 6.91 -16.58 7.35
C ARG A 539 7.53 -17.81 6.71
N PHE A 540 8.03 -18.71 7.54
CA PHE A 540 8.45 -20.04 7.11
C PHE A 540 7.23 -20.94 6.97
N ASP A 541 7.17 -21.64 5.87
CA ASP A 541 6.20 -22.70 5.64
C ASP A 541 6.94 -23.97 5.22
N PHE A 542 7.12 -24.88 6.18
CA PHE A 542 7.83 -26.13 6.01
C PHE A 542 6.97 -27.23 5.37
N THR A 543 5.77 -26.90 4.91
CA THR A 543 4.87 -27.83 4.19
C THR A 543 5.19 -27.92 2.69
N GLY A 544 6.38 -27.48 2.30
CA GLY A 544 6.86 -27.58 0.93
C GLY A 544 7.40 -26.30 0.31
N TYR A 545 7.33 -25.17 1.02
CA TYR A 545 7.88 -23.90 0.54
C TYR A 545 9.32 -23.68 1.02
N ASP A 546 9.59 -23.93 2.30
CA ASP A 546 10.89 -23.67 2.91
C ASP A 546 11.60 -24.95 3.33
N ALA A 547 12.91 -24.97 3.24
CA ALA A 547 13.74 -25.97 3.91
C ALA A 547 13.76 -25.68 5.43
N ARG A 548 14.08 -26.73 6.24
CA ARG A 548 14.16 -26.59 7.70
C ARG A 548 15.44 -25.93 8.19
N SER A 549 16.41 -25.74 7.32
CA SER A 549 17.65 -25.02 7.62
C SER A 549 18.18 -24.32 6.38
N GLY A 550 18.92 -23.26 6.59
CA GLY A 550 19.48 -22.49 5.49
C GLY A 550 19.84 -21.07 5.89
N VAL A 551 19.73 -20.16 4.96
CA VAL A 551 19.85 -18.72 5.18
C VAL A 551 18.49 -18.09 4.89
N VAL A 552 18.02 -17.24 5.80
CA VAL A 552 16.82 -16.43 5.60
C VAL A 552 17.22 -14.98 5.44
N GLN A 553 16.50 -14.26 4.58
CA GLN A 553 16.53 -12.80 4.52
C GLN A 553 15.13 -12.27 4.81
N VAL A 554 15.01 -11.46 5.85
CA VAL A 554 13.77 -10.80 6.24
C VAL A 554 13.77 -9.40 5.63
N PRO A 555 13.03 -9.15 4.55
CA PRO A 555 13.00 -7.83 3.94
C PRO A 555 12.30 -6.83 4.86
N PHE A 556 12.87 -5.64 4.98
CA PHE A 556 12.20 -4.51 5.62
C PHE A 556 11.21 -3.84 4.64
N TYR A 557 10.37 -2.94 5.16
CA TYR A 557 9.55 -2.07 4.31
C TYR A 557 10.36 -0.95 3.65
N GLY A 558 11.60 -0.74 4.12
CA GLY A 558 12.51 0.27 3.60
C GLY A 558 12.38 1.63 4.29
N ASN A 559 13.28 2.53 3.96
CA ASN A 559 13.21 3.94 4.35
C ASN A 559 14.20 4.79 3.52
N HIS A 560 14.08 6.11 3.63
CA HIS A 560 15.12 7.09 3.31
C HIS A 560 15.44 7.81 4.62
N TRP A 561 16.42 7.27 5.35
CA TRP A 561 16.73 7.63 6.72
C TRP A 561 18.22 7.89 6.90
N THR A 562 18.57 8.94 7.61
CA THR A 562 19.95 9.24 7.97
C THR A 562 20.22 8.85 9.41
N PHE A 563 21.17 7.93 9.60
CA PHE A 563 21.74 7.58 10.90
C PHE A 563 22.90 8.54 11.19
N PRO A 564 22.83 9.40 12.20
CA PRO A 564 23.92 10.31 12.53
C PRO A 564 25.19 9.59 13.03
N ALA A 565 26.34 10.23 12.93
CA ALA A 565 27.56 9.75 13.58
C ALA A 565 27.33 9.63 15.10
N GLY A 566 27.90 8.59 15.73
CA GLY A 566 27.72 8.28 17.13
C GLY A 566 26.44 7.51 17.49
N HIS A 567 25.46 7.44 16.61
CA HIS A 567 24.29 6.59 16.78
C HIS A 567 24.64 5.11 16.58
N ARG A 568 23.76 4.22 17.04
CA ARG A 568 23.89 2.77 16.90
C ARG A 568 22.68 2.21 16.15
N LEU A 569 22.90 1.18 15.35
CA LEU A 569 21.82 0.40 14.78
C LEU A 569 21.48 -0.73 15.74
N ARG A 570 20.20 -0.86 16.05
CA ARG A 570 19.67 -2.01 16.79
C ARG A 570 18.77 -2.84 15.87
N LEU A 571 19.02 -4.15 15.87
CA LEU A 571 18.18 -5.14 15.22
C LEU A 571 17.48 -5.99 16.28
N ASP A 572 16.16 -6.02 16.25
CA ASP A 572 15.37 -6.98 17.00
C ASP A 572 14.85 -8.06 16.05
N LEU A 573 14.93 -9.32 16.48
CA LEU A 573 14.35 -10.49 15.81
C LEU A 573 13.50 -11.27 16.81
N ALA A 574 12.26 -11.58 16.46
CA ALA A 574 11.34 -12.34 17.31
C ALA A 574 10.34 -13.12 16.46
N GLN A 575 9.76 -14.20 17.04
CA GLN A 575 8.63 -14.87 16.39
C GLN A 575 7.30 -14.12 16.60
N VAL A 576 7.27 -13.14 17.50
CA VAL A 576 6.09 -12.33 17.82
C VAL A 576 6.39 -10.86 17.68
N ASP A 577 5.56 -10.15 16.94
CA ASP A 577 5.56 -8.68 16.83
C ASP A 577 4.12 -8.16 16.89
N GLN A 578 3.38 -8.61 17.93
CA GLN A 578 2.01 -8.16 18.14
C GLN A 578 1.97 -6.80 18.87
N PRO A 579 0.95 -5.96 18.58
CA PRO A 579 -0.25 -6.29 17.78
C PRO A 579 -0.10 -6.08 16.28
N THR A 580 1.04 -5.62 15.78
CA THR A 580 1.22 -5.35 14.34
C THR A 580 0.99 -6.61 13.50
N TYR A 581 1.67 -7.70 13.86
CA TYR A 581 1.48 -8.99 13.21
C TYR A 581 0.77 -9.98 14.13
N ARG A 582 -0.05 -10.82 13.51
CA ARG A 582 -0.66 -11.94 14.23
C ARG A 582 0.43 -12.86 14.79
N PRO A 583 0.40 -13.19 16.09
CA PRO A 583 1.35 -14.14 16.66
C PRO A 583 1.14 -15.55 16.05
N PRO A 584 2.21 -16.33 15.84
CA PRO A 584 2.09 -17.68 15.32
C PRO A 584 1.41 -18.60 16.36
N ASN A 585 0.78 -19.68 15.90
CA ASN A 585 0.19 -20.69 16.80
C ASN A 585 1.29 -21.57 17.43
N PRO A 586 1.54 -21.51 18.75
CA PRO A 586 2.67 -22.19 19.37
C PRO A 586 2.70 -23.71 19.12
N ALA A 587 1.52 -24.35 19.06
CA ALA A 587 1.42 -25.80 18.86
C ALA A 587 1.93 -26.29 17.49
N VAL A 588 2.01 -25.39 16.50
CA VAL A 588 2.43 -25.73 15.12
C VAL A 588 3.68 -24.97 14.68
N THR A 589 4.26 -24.19 15.58
CA THR A 589 5.38 -23.29 15.30
C THR A 589 6.69 -23.90 15.77
N ALA A 590 7.69 -23.88 14.89
CA ALA A 590 9.03 -24.37 15.19
C ALA A 590 9.81 -23.39 16.08
N THR A 591 10.65 -23.90 16.97
CA THR A 591 11.77 -23.12 17.51
C THR A 591 12.80 -22.90 16.40
N LEU A 592 13.30 -21.68 16.28
CA LEU A 592 14.37 -21.31 15.35
C LEU A 592 15.68 -21.14 16.09
N ASP A 593 16.70 -21.91 15.68
CA ASP A 593 18.10 -21.67 16.04
C ASP A 593 18.68 -20.71 15.00
N LEU A 594 19.03 -19.49 15.41
CA LEU A 594 19.59 -18.45 14.53
C LEU A 594 21.08 -18.26 14.83
N SER A 595 21.86 -18.00 13.78
CA SER A 595 23.28 -17.66 13.89
C SER A 595 23.75 -16.79 12.72
N ALA A 596 24.94 -16.24 12.84
CA ALA A 596 25.55 -15.37 11.81
C ALA A 596 24.59 -14.27 11.34
N THR A 597 23.95 -13.63 12.30
CA THR A 597 22.98 -12.55 12.04
C THR A 597 23.69 -11.31 11.51
N ARG A 598 23.09 -10.66 10.53
CA ARG A 598 23.56 -9.38 9.97
C ARG A 598 22.44 -8.50 9.47
N LEU A 599 22.72 -7.20 9.38
CA LEU A 599 21.93 -6.24 8.60
C LEU A 599 22.61 -5.97 7.27
N VAL A 600 21.81 -5.80 6.22
CA VAL A 600 22.26 -5.36 4.90
C VAL A 600 21.36 -4.21 4.46
N LEU A 601 21.90 -3.00 4.40
CA LEU A 601 21.14 -1.78 4.15
C LEU A 601 21.68 -1.06 2.91
N PRO A 602 20.82 -0.73 1.93
CA PRO A 602 21.23 0.07 0.78
C PRO A 602 21.54 1.50 1.18
N LEU A 603 22.71 2.01 0.78
CA LEU A 603 23.19 3.36 1.09
C LEU A 603 23.10 4.30 -0.10
N ARG A 604 22.83 5.57 0.19
CA ARG A 604 22.97 6.65 -0.80
C ARG A 604 24.41 6.84 -1.27
N SER A 605 25.41 6.66 -0.40
CA SER A 605 26.82 6.75 -0.73
C SER A 605 27.27 5.59 -1.63
N ALA A 606 28.25 5.85 -2.49
CA ALA A 606 28.83 4.82 -3.36
C ALA A 606 29.84 3.90 -2.64
N ALA A 607 30.17 4.17 -1.39
CA ALA A 607 31.13 3.37 -0.63
C ALA A 607 30.40 2.27 0.13
N ASP A 608 30.83 1.02 -0.07
CA ASP A 608 30.40 -0.08 0.80
C ASP A 608 31.08 0.04 2.16
N THR A 609 30.30 -0.15 3.21
CA THR A 609 30.75 -0.01 4.60
C THR A 609 30.41 -1.29 5.37
N THR A 610 31.37 -1.80 6.12
CA THR A 610 31.14 -2.92 7.04
C THR A 610 31.49 -2.50 8.45
N ILE A 611 30.59 -2.74 9.39
CA ILE A 611 30.76 -2.49 10.82
C ILE A 611 30.39 -3.74 11.63
N ARG A 612 30.78 -3.74 12.91
CA ARG A 612 30.47 -4.84 13.85
C ARG A 612 29.65 -4.35 15.02
#